data_0ff1de64d8453b6179c8d36a1afb0a89
#
_entry.id   0ff1de64d8453b6179c8d36a1afb0a89
#
_cell.length_a   1.000
_cell.length_b   1.000
_cell.length_c   1.000
_cell.angle_alpha   90.00
_cell.angle_beta   90.00
_cell.angle_gamma   90.00
#
_symmetry.space_group_name_H-M   'P 1'
#
loop_
_entity.id
_entity.type
_entity.pdbx_description
1 polymer ?
#
loop_
_entity_poly.entity_id
_entity_poly.type
_entity_poly.pdbx_seq_one_letter_code
_entity_poly.pdbx_strand_id
1 'polypeptide(L)'
;MCRASAPANLLKTYERVYPFGWLGVLADVPPVSHELIYANTERGFALCSMRSATRSRYYVQVPTTDKVENWTIDQFWTELGNRLDPEARANLVTGPALEMSIAPLRSFVAEPMRFGRMFLAGDAAHIVPPTGAKGLNLAASDVGYLWTAPVSYTHLRA
;
A
#
# COMPACT_ATOMS: atom_id res chain seq x y z
N MET A 1 1.25 9.98 15.53
CA MET A 1 1.15 10.86 16.70
C MET A 1 0.16 10.35 17.73
N CYS A 2 -1.08 10.01 17.42
CA CYS A 2 -2.05 9.51 18.42
C CYS A 2 -1.55 8.31 19.24
N ARG A 3 -0.81 7.39 18.62
CA ARG A 3 -0.22 6.22 19.29
C ARG A 3 0.78 6.60 20.39
N ALA A 4 1.52 7.70 20.24
CA ALA A 4 2.45 8.18 21.26
C ALA A 4 1.77 8.66 22.55
N SER A 5 0.45 8.89 22.52
CA SER A 5 -0.36 9.27 23.69
C SER A 5 -0.92 8.03 24.42
N ALA A 6 -0.75 6.82 23.87
CA ALA A 6 -1.14 5.60 24.56
C ALA A 6 -0.18 5.29 25.71
N PRO A 7 -0.68 4.77 26.86
CA PRO A 7 0.19 4.35 27.97
C PRO A 7 1.17 3.27 27.51
N ALA A 8 2.46 3.53 27.58
CA ALA A 8 3.50 2.65 27.03
C ALA A 8 3.52 1.26 27.69
N ASN A 9 3.12 1.17 28.96
CA ASN A 9 3.04 -0.08 29.72
C ASN A 9 1.85 -0.96 29.33
N LEU A 10 0.84 -0.42 28.62
CA LEU A 10 -0.35 -1.14 28.17
C LEU A 10 -0.32 -1.41 26.67
N LEU A 11 0.41 -0.63 25.89
CA LEU A 11 0.47 -0.75 24.45
C LEU A 11 1.41 -1.89 24.04
N LYS A 12 0.86 -2.87 23.35
CA LYS A 12 1.62 -3.92 22.66
C LYS A 12 1.61 -3.63 21.16
N THR A 13 2.74 -3.82 20.51
CA THR A 13 2.87 -3.62 19.07
C THR A 13 3.42 -4.88 18.41
N TYR A 14 2.83 -5.24 17.28
CA TYR A 14 3.26 -6.33 16.44
C TYR A 14 3.66 -5.75 15.09
N GLU A 15 4.88 -5.97 14.68
CA GLU A 15 5.39 -5.46 13.41
C GLU A 15 6.09 -6.56 12.63
N ARG A 16 5.81 -6.59 11.32
CA ARG A 16 6.54 -7.41 10.36
C ARG A 16 7.01 -6.50 9.23
N VAL A 17 8.31 -6.36 9.10
CA VAL A 17 8.95 -5.72 7.95
C VAL A 17 9.24 -6.82 6.92
N TYR A 18 8.85 -6.57 5.66
CA TYR A 18 9.12 -7.50 4.58
C TYR A 18 10.52 -7.25 4.00
N PRO A 19 11.23 -8.29 3.53
CA PRO A 19 12.59 -8.13 2.96
C PRO A 19 12.56 -7.55 1.54
N PHE A 20 11.43 -6.95 1.13
CA PHE A 20 11.24 -6.35 -0.17
C PHE A 20 10.36 -5.10 -0.06
N GLY A 21 10.51 -4.23 -1.04
CA GLY A 21 9.69 -3.05 -1.26
C GLY A 21 9.11 -3.04 -2.67
N TRP A 22 8.36 -1.99 -2.98
CA TRP A 22 7.84 -1.74 -4.30
C TRP A 22 8.50 -0.50 -4.91
N LEU A 23 9.26 -0.71 -5.98
CA LEU A 23 9.70 0.35 -6.86
C LEU A 23 8.51 0.76 -7.72
N GLY A 24 8.00 1.96 -7.49
CA GLY A 24 6.83 2.50 -8.15
C GLY A 24 7.20 3.60 -9.14
N VAL A 25 6.57 3.57 -10.31
CA VAL A 25 6.67 4.59 -11.35
C VAL A 25 5.28 5.13 -11.66
N LEU A 26 5.14 6.46 -11.67
CA LEU A 26 3.99 7.16 -12.25
C LEU A 26 4.44 7.75 -13.58
N ALA A 27 3.69 7.52 -14.65
CA ALA A 27 4.03 8.01 -15.98
C ALA A 27 2.78 8.44 -16.77
N ASP A 28 2.93 9.42 -17.63
CA ASP A 28 1.89 9.82 -18.58
C ASP A 28 1.95 8.92 -19.81
N VAL A 29 1.47 7.70 -19.63
CA VAL A 29 1.33 6.67 -20.66
C VAL A 29 -0.04 6.00 -20.53
N PRO A 30 -0.63 5.52 -21.64
CA PRO A 30 -1.87 4.75 -21.58
C PRO A 30 -1.69 3.48 -20.72
N PRO A 31 -2.76 2.98 -20.10
CA PRO A 31 -2.70 1.75 -19.32
C PRO A 31 -2.44 0.53 -20.20
N VAL A 32 -1.77 -0.47 -19.66
CA VAL A 32 -1.62 -1.80 -20.30
C VAL A 32 -2.97 -2.48 -20.46
N SER A 33 -3.86 -2.29 -19.50
CA SER A 33 -5.23 -2.79 -19.48
C SER A 33 -6.14 -1.84 -18.70
N HIS A 34 -7.43 -1.87 -19.00
CA HIS A 34 -8.45 -1.20 -18.18
C HIS A 34 -8.60 -1.84 -16.80
N GLU A 35 -8.23 -3.10 -16.67
CA GLU A 35 -8.24 -3.82 -15.40
C GLU A 35 -6.87 -3.75 -14.70
N LEU A 36 -6.90 -3.91 -13.39
CA LEU A 36 -5.71 -4.00 -12.57
C LEU A 36 -5.01 -5.34 -12.82
N ILE A 37 -3.73 -5.30 -13.23
CA ILE A 37 -2.93 -6.50 -13.43
C ILE A 37 -2.06 -6.75 -12.20
N TYR A 38 -2.20 -7.93 -11.61
CA TYR A 38 -1.28 -8.50 -10.62
C TYR A 38 -0.49 -9.62 -11.27
N ALA A 39 0.80 -9.43 -11.49
CA ALA A 39 1.69 -10.46 -12.02
C ALA A 39 2.59 -10.98 -10.90
N ASN A 40 2.68 -12.29 -10.76
CA ASN A 40 3.60 -12.95 -9.84
C ASN A 40 4.42 -13.97 -10.61
N THR A 41 5.71 -13.74 -10.71
CA THR A 41 6.64 -14.55 -11.49
C THR A 41 7.84 -14.96 -10.63
N GLU A 42 8.72 -15.80 -11.16
CA GLU A 42 10.01 -16.13 -10.51
C GLU A 42 10.88 -14.89 -10.27
N ARG A 43 10.69 -13.83 -11.07
CA ARG A 43 11.37 -12.52 -10.90
C ARG A 43 10.75 -11.67 -9.80
N GLY A 44 9.64 -12.10 -9.19
CA GLY A 44 8.89 -11.39 -8.19
C GLY A 44 7.61 -10.73 -8.72
N PHE A 45 6.97 -9.97 -7.86
CA PHE A 45 5.68 -9.35 -8.09
C PHE A 45 5.79 -8.08 -8.97
N ALA A 46 4.78 -7.88 -9.83
CA ALA A 46 4.55 -6.61 -10.52
C ALA A 46 3.06 -6.24 -10.51
N LEU A 47 2.78 -4.95 -10.65
CA LEU A 47 1.43 -4.41 -10.68
C LEU A 47 1.32 -3.30 -11.72
N CYS A 48 0.28 -3.40 -12.56
CA CYS A 48 -0.11 -2.35 -13.50
C CYS A 48 -1.46 -1.78 -13.10
N SER A 49 -1.53 -0.46 -12.90
CA SER A 49 -2.74 0.22 -12.44
C SER A 49 -3.02 1.44 -13.30
N MET A 50 -4.18 1.46 -13.94
CA MET A 50 -4.71 2.63 -14.60
C MET A 50 -5.05 3.73 -13.59
N ARG A 51 -4.63 4.98 -13.87
CA ARG A 51 -5.07 6.17 -13.14
C ARG A 51 -6.03 7.00 -13.98
N SER A 52 -5.79 7.03 -15.28
CA SER A 52 -6.68 7.60 -16.30
C SER A 52 -6.37 6.96 -17.65
N ALA A 53 -7.06 7.35 -18.71
CA ALA A 53 -6.77 6.88 -20.06
C ALA A 53 -5.35 7.24 -20.57
N THR A 54 -4.70 8.24 -19.94
CA THR A 54 -3.39 8.75 -20.34
C THR A 54 -2.34 8.71 -19.22
N ARG A 55 -2.68 8.15 -18.05
CA ARG A 55 -1.78 8.08 -16.90
C ARG A 55 -1.88 6.74 -16.21
N SER A 56 -0.74 6.15 -15.93
CA SER A 56 -0.64 4.84 -15.28
C SER A 56 0.37 4.83 -14.14
N ARG A 57 0.12 3.98 -13.17
CA ARG A 57 1.02 3.69 -12.06
C ARG A 57 1.44 2.22 -12.12
N TYR A 58 2.73 1.99 -12.05
CA TYR A 58 3.33 0.66 -12.12
C TYR A 58 4.20 0.39 -10.91
N TYR A 59 4.31 -0.88 -10.54
CA TYR A 59 5.18 -1.31 -9.45
C TYR A 59 5.90 -2.59 -9.83
N VAL A 60 7.15 -2.70 -9.41
CA VAL A 60 7.92 -3.95 -9.40
C VAL A 60 8.48 -4.18 -8.00
N GLN A 61 8.45 -5.42 -7.56
CA GLN A 61 9.06 -5.83 -6.30
C GLN A 61 10.57 -5.76 -6.42
N VAL A 62 11.21 -5.13 -5.42
CA VAL A 62 12.67 -5.01 -5.31
C VAL A 62 13.11 -5.33 -3.88
N PRO A 63 14.35 -5.78 -3.64
CA PRO A 63 14.90 -5.94 -2.30
C PRO A 63 14.85 -4.63 -1.50
N THR A 64 14.72 -4.71 -0.17
CA THR A 64 14.73 -3.51 0.71
C THR A 64 16.11 -2.81 0.74
N THR A 65 17.15 -3.50 0.31
CA THR A 65 18.51 -2.94 0.18
C THR A 65 18.68 -2.09 -1.07
N ASP A 66 17.74 -2.16 -1.98
CA ASP A 66 17.78 -1.42 -3.23
C ASP A 66 17.43 0.06 -3.02
N LYS A 67 17.97 0.91 -3.89
CA LYS A 67 17.77 2.35 -3.85
C LYS A 67 17.27 2.85 -5.19
N VAL A 68 16.42 3.86 -5.18
CA VAL A 68 15.85 4.43 -6.40
C VAL A 68 16.93 4.98 -7.35
N GLU A 69 18.04 5.48 -6.80
CA GLU A 69 19.17 6.02 -7.56
C GLU A 69 19.90 4.97 -8.40
N ASN A 70 19.71 3.68 -8.08
CA ASN A 70 20.29 2.56 -8.83
C ASN A 70 19.47 2.18 -10.06
N TRP A 71 18.30 2.81 -10.24
CA TRP A 71 17.36 2.47 -11.30
C TRP A 71 17.25 3.61 -12.33
N THR A 72 17.45 3.27 -13.59
CA THR A 72 17.01 4.12 -14.70
C THR A 72 15.58 3.77 -15.07
N ILE A 73 14.88 4.69 -15.72
CA ILE A 73 13.52 4.44 -16.19
C ILE A 73 13.47 3.30 -17.23
N ASP A 74 14.50 3.17 -18.06
CA ASP A 74 14.57 2.10 -19.06
C ASP A 74 14.77 0.73 -18.40
N GLN A 75 15.56 0.66 -17.34
CA GLN A 75 15.70 -0.57 -16.53
C GLN A 75 14.37 -0.95 -15.88
N PHE A 76 13.63 0.03 -15.36
CA PHE A 76 12.30 -0.22 -14.81
C PHE A 76 11.34 -0.81 -15.85
N TRP A 77 11.24 -0.18 -17.04
CA TRP A 77 10.37 -0.66 -18.11
C TRP A 77 10.76 -2.07 -18.60
N THR A 78 12.05 -2.32 -18.73
CA THR A 78 12.57 -3.64 -19.09
C THR A 78 12.18 -4.69 -18.07
N GLU A 79 12.37 -4.40 -16.79
CA GLU A 79 12.05 -5.31 -15.70
C GLU A 79 10.54 -5.54 -15.56
N LEU A 80 9.74 -4.50 -15.68
CA LEU A 80 8.28 -4.61 -15.70
C LEU A 80 7.83 -5.53 -16.85
N GLY A 81 8.30 -5.28 -18.07
CA GLY A 81 7.96 -6.09 -19.24
C GLY A 81 8.35 -7.56 -19.10
N ASN A 82 9.44 -7.87 -18.36
CA ASN A 82 9.87 -9.24 -18.09
C ASN A 82 8.99 -9.98 -17.07
N ARG A 83 8.14 -9.26 -16.34
CA ARG A 83 7.19 -9.81 -15.35
C ARG A 83 5.77 -9.90 -15.87
N LEU A 84 5.49 -9.35 -17.04
CA LEU A 84 4.17 -9.42 -17.66
C LEU A 84 4.08 -10.63 -18.60
N ASP A 85 2.86 -11.12 -18.78
CA ASP A 85 2.57 -12.08 -19.82
C ASP A 85 2.77 -11.45 -21.22
N PRO A 86 2.87 -12.26 -22.31
CA PRO A 86 3.16 -11.75 -23.63
C PRO A 86 2.14 -10.73 -24.16
N GLU A 87 0.85 -10.88 -23.82
CA GLU A 87 -0.21 -9.96 -24.26
C GLU A 87 -0.09 -8.61 -23.54
N ALA A 88 -0.01 -8.62 -22.21
CA ALA A 88 0.18 -7.42 -21.42
C ALA A 88 1.49 -6.72 -21.78
N ARG A 89 2.56 -7.47 -22.03
CA ARG A 89 3.84 -6.90 -22.48
C ARG A 89 3.73 -6.22 -23.85
N ALA A 90 2.98 -6.77 -24.78
CA ALA A 90 2.78 -6.17 -26.09
C ALA A 90 2.02 -4.84 -26.03
N ASN A 91 1.15 -4.68 -25.03
CA ASN A 91 0.39 -3.44 -24.78
C ASN A 91 1.14 -2.42 -23.91
N LEU A 92 2.34 -2.75 -23.40
CA LEU A 92 3.11 -1.86 -22.52
C LEU A 92 3.68 -0.69 -23.33
N VAL A 93 3.15 0.50 -23.06
CA VAL A 93 3.71 1.75 -23.58
C VAL A 93 4.64 2.34 -22.52
N THR A 94 5.85 2.69 -22.93
CA THR A 94 6.88 3.28 -22.06
C THR A 94 6.96 4.79 -22.23
N GLY A 95 7.47 5.49 -21.20
CA GLY A 95 7.63 6.93 -21.24
C GLY A 95 8.45 7.44 -20.05
N PRO A 96 8.71 8.75 -19.96
CA PRO A 96 9.43 9.34 -18.85
C PRO A 96 8.63 9.18 -17.55
N ALA A 97 9.33 8.96 -16.44
CA ALA A 97 8.71 8.95 -15.12
C ALA A 97 8.36 10.37 -14.67
N LEU A 98 7.13 10.58 -14.23
CA LEU A 98 6.73 11.74 -13.44
C LEU A 98 7.21 11.63 -12.00
N GLU A 99 7.19 10.40 -11.48
CA GLU A 99 7.62 10.04 -10.14
C GLU A 99 8.19 8.62 -10.16
N MET A 100 9.31 8.42 -9.49
CA MET A 100 9.88 7.10 -9.21
C MET A 100 10.33 7.04 -7.76
N SER A 101 9.88 6.02 -7.02
CA SER A 101 10.18 5.88 -5.59
C SER A 101 10.11 4.42 -5.15
N ILE A 102 10.83 4.06 -4.09
CA ILE A 102 10.73 2.74 -3.45
C ILE A 102 9.95 2.88 -2.15
N ALA A 103 8.85 2.15 -2.04
CA ALA A 103 8.05 2.06 -0.83
C ALA A 103 8.38 0.77 -0.08
N PRO A 104 8.96 0.84 1.14
CA PRO A 104 9.13 -0.33 1.97
C PRO A 104 7.78 -0.87 2.43
N LEU A 105 7.66 -2.19 2.53
CA LEU A 105 6.41 -2.83 2.94
C LEU A 105 6.52 -3.34 4.37
N ARG A 106 5.46 -3.08 5.14
CA ARG A 106 5.33 -3.58 6.51
C ARG A 106 3.88 -3.87 6.87
N SER A 107 3.69 -4.81 7.78
CA SER A 107 2.46 -4.99 8.54
C SER A 107 2.70 -4.51 9.96
N PHE A 108 1.70 -3.87 10.54
CA PHE A 108 1.77 -3.36 11.91
C PHE A 108 0.38 -3.45 12.56
N VAL A 109 0.35 -3.83 13.84
CA VAL A 109 -0.86 -3.80 14.69
C VAL A 109 -0.47 -3.29 16.07
N ALA A 110 -1.31 -2.42 16.63
CA ALA A 110 -1.22 -1.91 17.99
C ALA A 110 -2.40 -2.44 18.82
N GLU A 111 -2.13 -3.04 19.97
CA GLU A 111 -3.14 -3.59 20.88
C GLU A 111 -2.90 -3.16 22.34
N PRO A 112 -3.97 -2.91 23.10
CA PRO A 112 -5.35 -2.76 22.66
C PRO A 112 -5.54 -1.47 21.84
N MET A 113 -6.60 -1.41 21.02
CA MET A 113 -6.93 -0.21 20.25
C MET A 113 -7.72 0.83 21.05
N ARG A 114 -7.99 0.55 22.32
CA ARG A 114 -8.73 1.42 23.25
C ARG A 114 -7.99 1.63 24.56
N PHE A 115 -7.86 2.87 24.98
CA PHE A 115 -7.29 3.29 26.27
C PHE A 115 -8.23 4.30 26.95
N GLY A 116 -9.15 3.79 27.79
CA GLY A 116 -10.18 4.63 28.39
C GLY A 116 -11.09 5.27 27.34
N ARG A 117 -10.97 6.60 27.15
CA ARG A 117 -11.75 7.35 26.13
C ARG A 117 -10.96 7.59 24.84
N MET A 118 -9.71 7.18 24.76
CA MET A 118 -8.89 7.27 23.55
C MET A 118 -9.02 5.98 22.74
N PHE A 119 -9.20 6.11 21.43
CA PHE A 119 -9.24 5.02 20.47
C PHE A 119 -8.17 5.23 19.40
N LEU A 120 -7.52 4.15 18.99
CA LEU A 120 -6.66 4.12 17.82
C LEU A 120 -7.49 3.66 16.61
N ALA A 121 -7.28 4.31 15.46
CA ALA A 121 -7.93 3.98 14.19
C ALA A 121 -6.96 4.20 13.03
N GLY A 122 -7.20 3.51 11.91
CA GLY A 122 -6.37 3.59 10.72
C GLY A 122 -4.91 3.24 11.00
N ASP A 123 -3.96 3.95 10.40
CA ASP A 123 -2.53 3.69 10.53
C ASP A 123 -1.98 3.84 11.96
N ALA A 124 -2.75 4.47 12.86
CA ALA A 124 -2.40 4.50 14.29
C ALA A 124 -2.62 3.12 14.94
N ALA A 125 -3.62 2.37 14.51
CA ALA A 125 -3.98 1.05 15.01
C ALA A 125 -3.32 -0.08 14.22
N HIS A 126 -3.37 -0.01 12.90
CA HIS A 126 -2.89 -1.08 12.01
C HIS A 126 -2.40 -0.53 10.66
N ILE A 127 -1.38 -1.18 10.12
CA ILE A 127 -0.86 -0.93 8.77
C ILE A 127 -0.84 -2.25 8.04
N VAL A 128 -1.36 -2.28 6.83
CA VAL A 128 -1.34 -3.44 5.94
C VAL A 128 -0.60 -3.10 4.65
N PRO A 129 0.09 -4.07 4.03
CA PRO A 129 0.68 -3.86 2.71
C PRO A 129 -0.38 -3.45 1.68
N PRO A 130 -0.03 -2.60 0.71
CA PRO A 130 -0.98 -2.07 -0.26
C PRO A 130 -1.49 -3.10 -1.28
N THR A 131 -0.96 -4.31 -1.29
CA THR A 131 -1.27 -5.39 -2.24
C THR A 131 -2.78 -5.67 -2.37
N GLY A 132 -3.51 -5.61 -1.26
CA GLY A 132 -4.97 -5.84 -1.27
C GLY A 132 -5.82 -4.57 -1.32
N ALA A 133 -5.22 -3.38 -1.41
CA ALA A 133 -5.89 -2.08 -1.33
C ALA A 133 -6.85 -1.95 -0.13
N LYS A 134 -6.52 -2.58 1.03
CA LYS A 134 -7.40 -2.69 2.19
C LYS A 134 -7.21 -1.59 3.25
N GLY A 135 -6.11 -0.81 3.19
CA GLY A 135 -5.79 0.19 4.23
C GLY A 135 -6.91 1.20 4.46
N LEU A 136 -7.43 1.81 3.39
CA LEU A 136 -8.55 2.74 3.48
C LEU A 136 -9.84 2.07 4.00
N ASN A 137 -10.15 0.87 3.51
CA ASN A 137 -11.34 0.14 3.92
C ASN A 137 -11.30 -0.22 5.41
N LEU A 138 -10.14 -0.64 5.93
CA LEU A 138 -9.95 -0.91 7.36
C LEU A 138 -10.12 0.37 8.18
N ALA A 139 -9.49 1.47 7.79
CA ALA A 139 -9.62 2.76 8.47
C ALA A 139 -11.08 3.26 8.48
N ALA A 140 -11.81 3.12 7.37
CA ALA A 140 -13.22 3.46 7.28
C ALA A 140 -14.09 2.57 8.18
N SER A 141 -13.78 1.27 8.26
CA SER A 141 -14.45 0.34 9.18
C SER A 141 -14.23 0.73 10.64
N ASP A 142 -13.01 1.11 11.02
CA ASP A 142 -12.71 1.60 12.38
C ASP A 142 -13.60 2.79 12.75
N VAL A 143 -13.73 3.76 11.84
CA VAL A 143 -14.59 4.94 12.05
C VAL A 143 -16.06 4.51 12.16
N GLY A 144 -16.52 3.58 11.34
CA GLY A 144 -17.88 3.03 11.40
C GLY A 144 -18.16 2.37 12.76
N TYR A 145 -17.27 1.52 13.24
CA TYR A 145 -17.40 0.90 14.56
C TYR A 145 -17.33 1.91 15.71
N LEU A 146 -16.43 2.89 15.61
CA LEU A 146 -16.34 3.96 16.62
C LEU A 146 -17.58 4.83 16.65
N TRP A 147 -18.20 5.09 15.51
CA TRP A 147 -19.45 5.86 15.44
C TRP A 147 -20.62 5.11 16.09
N THR A 148 -20.77 3.82 15.81
CA THR A 148 -21.88 3.02 16.33
C THR A 148 -21.75 2.70 17.82
N ALA A 149 -20.55 2.42 18.31
CA ALA A 149 -20.32 2.06 19.71
C ALA A 149 -20.60 3.18 20.73
N PRO A 150 -20.12 4.44 20.57
CA PRO A 150 -20.45 5.54 21.46
C PRO A 150 -21.91 5.97 21.41
N VAL A 151 -22.55 5.93 20.24
CA VAL A 151 -23.98 6.30 20.08
C VAL A 151 -24.86 5.32 20.86
N SER A 152 -24.60 4.02 20.79
CA SER A 152 -25.36 3.04 21.59
C SER A 152 -25.12 3.20 23.10
N TYR A 153 -23.93 3.65 23.53
CA TYR A 153 -23.60 3.85 24.94
C TYR A 153 -24.20 5.12 25.52
N THR A 154 -24.38 6.16 24.72
CA THR A 154 -25.05 7.42 25.15
C THR A 154 -26.56 7.26 25.25
N HIS A 155 -27.18 6.41 24.47
CA HIS A 155 -28.61 6.10 24.55
C HIS A 155 -29.00 5.13 25.67
N LEU A 156 -28.03 4.38 26.24
CA LEU A 156 -28.29 3.47 27.36
C LEU A 156 -28.14 4.12 28.74
N ARG A 157 -27.84 5.42 28.82
CA ARG A 157 -27.73 6.21 30.05
C ARG A 157 -28.68 7.43 30.12
N ALA A 158 -29.76 7.41 29.32
CA ALA A 158 -30.85 8.37 29.46
C ALA A 158 -31.98 7.79 30.27
#